data_c60810c370bb62e64f0dd5e0f660f6ac
#
_entry.id   c60810c370bb62e64f0dd5e0f660f6ac
#
_cell.length_a   1.000
_cell.length_b   1.000
_cell.length_c   1.000
_cell.angle_alpha   90.00
_cell.angle_beta   90.00
_cell.angle_gamma   90.00
#
_symmetry.space_group_name_H-M   'P 1'
#
loop_
_entity.id
_entity.type
_entity.pdbx_description
1 polymer ?
#
loop_
_entity_poly.entity_id
_entity_poly.type
_entity_poly.pdbx_seq_one_letter_code
_entity_poly.pdbx_strand_id
1 'polypeptide(L)'
;MEDYQSDALEQGIFAALGAFMFVYFAILLIIIVSMWKIFEKAGKPGWAAIIPIYNIIILLEIVGKPVWWIILMIIPFVNFFIALYVSHLLSKSFGKDIVMTILLIFLPFVGYPMLAFGDATYGGPPKD
;
A
#
# COMPACT_ATOMS: atom_id res chain seq x y z
N MET A 1 44.87 12.81 10.81
CA MET A 1 43.88 12.43 11.81
C MET A 1 42.46 12.91 11.45
N GLU A 2 42.34 14.17 11.04
CA GLU A 2 41.03 14.69 10.63
C GLU A 2 40.45 13.94 9.45
N ASP A 3 41.29 13.61 8.46
CA ASP A 3 40.84 12.87 7.29
C ASP A 3 40.33 11.48 7.65
N TYR A 4 40.98 10.87 8.65
CA TYR A 4 40.59 9.54 9.10
C TYR A 4 39.21 9.54 9.73
N GLN A 5 38.91 10.57 10.53
CA GLN A 5 37.61 10.69 11.18
C GLN A 5 36.50 11.02 10.17
N SER A 6 36.80 11.89 9.21
CA SER A 6 35.82 12.25 8.18
C SER A 6 35.49 11.04 7.29
N ASP A 7 36.51 10.24 6.95
CA ASP A 7 36.30 9.02 6.15
C ASP A 7 35.44 8.03 6.91
N ALA A 8 35.69 7.86 8.21
CA ALA A 8 34.89 6.96 9.05
C ALA A 8 33.43 7.41 9.14
N LEU A 9 33.21 8.75 9.27
CA LEU A 9 31.87 9.31 9.28
C LEU A 9 31.16 9.11 7.96
N GLU A 10 31.84 9.35 6.84
CA GLU A 10 31.26 9.15 5.51
C GLU A 10 30.87 7.70 5.31
N GLN A 11 31.74 6.76 5.66
CA GLN A 11 31.44 5.34 5.55
C GLN A 11 30.25 4.95 6.41
N GLY A 12 30.15 5.52 7.62
CA GLY A 12 29.02 5.28 8.50
C GLY A 12 27.71 5.81 7.92
N ILE A 13 27.76 7.01 7.32
CA ILE A 13 26.59 7.61 6.69
C ILE A 13 26.14 6.79 5.48
N PHE A 14 27.08 6.38 4.62
CA PHE A 14 26.73 5.57 3.46
C PHE A 14 26.18 4.21 3.87
N ALA A 15 26.74 3.60 4.92
CA ALA A 15 26.23 2.33 5.44
C ALA A 15 24.81 2.49 5.98
N ALA A 16 24.55 3.58 6.71
CA ALA A 16 23.21 3.84 7.26
C ALA A 16 22.21 4.11 6.15
N LEU A 17 22.60 4.90 5.13
CA LEU A 17 21.73 5.18 3.99
C LEU A 17 21.44 3.91 3.20
N GLY A 18 22.46 3.07 2.99
CA GLY A 18 22.29 1.80 2.30
C GLY A 18 21.34 0.87 3.04
N ALA A 19 21.49 0.77 4.36
CA ALA A 19 20.60 -0.04 5.17
C ALA A 19 19.17 0.50 5.14
N PHE A 20 19.01 1.82 5.24
CA PHE A 20 17.70 2.46 5.17
C PHE A 20 17.03 2.18 3.82
N MET A 21 17.78 2.35 2.73
CA MET A 21 17.23 2.11 1.40
C MET A 21 16.89 0.64 1.18
N PHE A 22 17.71 -0.27 1.71
CA PHE A 22 17.42 -1.69 1.63
C PHE A 22 16.10 -2.02 2.31
N VAL A 23 15.90 -1.52 3.54
CA VAL A 23 14.67 -1.74 4.29
C VAL A 23 13.48 -1.10 3.57
N TYR A 24 13.65 0.11 3.04
CA TYR A 24 12.61 0.82 2.32
C TYR A 24 12.13 0.03 1.10
N PHE A 25 13.08 -0.43 0.27
CA PHE A 25 12.72 -1.21 -0.91
C PHE A 25 12.15 -2.57 -0.55
N ALA A 26 12.63 -3.19 0.54
CA ALA A 26 12.05 -4.44 1.01
C ALA A 26 10.60 -4.27 1.41
N ILE A 27 10.29 -3.18 2.14
CA ILE A 27 8.91 -2.88 2.53
C ILE A 27 8.04 -2.61 1.30
N LEU A 28 8.55 -1.81 0.35
CA LEU A 28 7.83 -1.55 -0.90
C LEU A 28 7.53 -2.85 -1.65
N LEU A 29 8.51 -3.73 -1.73
CA LEU A 29 8.34 -5.00 -2.42
C LEU A 29 7.27 -5.85 -1.73
N ILE A 30 7.29 -5.90 -0.41
CA ILE A 30 6.28 -6.63 0.36
C ILE A 30 4.89 -6.08 0.07
N ILE A 31 4.74 -4.76 0.04
CA ILE A 31 3.44 -4.12 -0.23
C ILE A 31 2.99 -4.41 -1.67
N ILE A 32 3.90 -4.31 -2.65
CA ILE A 32 3.57 -4.55 -4.05
C ILE A 32 3.14 -6.01 -4.26
N VAL A 33 3.88 -6.96 -3.71
CA VAL A 33 3.53 -8.38 -3.81
C VAL A 33 2.19 -8.64 -3.14
N SER A 34 1.94 -8.00 -2.00
CA SER A 34 0.66 -8.13 -1.30
C SER A 34 -0.49 -7.56 -2.13
N MET A 35 -0.31 -6.39 -2.73
CA MET A 35 -1.34 -5.79 -3.58
C MET A 35 -1.58 -6.64 -4.83
N TRP A 36 -0.53 -7.22 -5.39
CA TRP A 36 -0.68 -8.15 -6.50
C TRP A 36 -1.63 -9.30 -6.12
N LYS A 37 -1.39 -9.90 -4.97
CA LYS A 37 -2.21 -11.00 -4.48
C LYS A 37 -3.63 -10.54 -4.17
N ILE A 38 -3.79 -9.37 -3.58
CA ILE A 38 -5.11 -8.80 -3.27
C ILE A 38 -5.90 -8.59 -4.57
N PHE A 39 -5.25 -8.07 -5.61
CA PHE A 39 -5.91 -7.85 -6.89
C PHE A 39 -6.34 -9.18 -7.50
N GLU A 40 -5.49 -10.21 -7.43
CA GLU A 40 -5.86 -11.54 -7.91
C GLU A 40 -7.04 -12.12 -7.14
N LYS A 41 -7.07 -11.94 -5.82
CA LYS A 41 -8.20 -12.38 -5.00
C LYS A 41 -9.51 -11.73 -5.43
N ALA A 42 -9.44 -10.50 -5.92
CA ALA A 42 -10.60 -9.74 -6.38
C ALA A 42 -10.94 -10.02 -7.85
N GLY A 43 -10.24 -10.94 -8.50
CA GLY A 43 -10.48 -11.24 -9.91
C GLY A 43 -9.89 -10.22 -10.86
N LYS A 44 -8.91 -9.43 -10.41
CA LYS A 44 -8.27 -8.40 -11.22
C LYS A 44 -6.84 -8.81 -11.57
N PRO A 45 -6.24 -8.21 -12.63
CA PRO A 45 -4.86 -8.57 -12.98
C PRO A 45 -3.89 -8.05 -11.92
N GLY A 46 -3.06 -8.97 -11.39
CA GLY A 46 -2.11 -8.62 -10.35
C GLY A 46 -1.06 -7.61 -10.79
N TRP A 47 -0.64 -7.65 -12.06
CA TRP A 47 0.36 -6.73 -12.58
C TRP A 47 -0.10 -5.27 -12.53
N ALA A 48 -1.41 -5.02 -12.41
CA ALA A 48 -1.92 -3.65 -12.23
C ALA A 48 -1.39 -2.99 -10.97
N ALA A 49 -0.96 -3.76 -9.98
CA ALA A 49 -0.38 -3.21 -8.75
C ALA A 49 0.91 -2.44 -9.00
N ILE A 50 1.62 -2.74 -10.08
CA ILE A 50 2.90 -2.12 -10.40
C ILE A 50 2.73 -0.77 -11.12
N ILE A 51 1.63 -0.61 -11.86
CA ILE A 51 1.40 0.59 -12.67
C ILE A 51 0.66 1.62 -11.83
N PRO A 52 1.26 2.80 -11.54
CA PRO A 52 0.72 3.72 -10.53
C PRO A 52 -0.72 4.17 -10.75
N ILE A 53 -1.07 4.63 -11.95
CA ILE A 53 -2.42 5.13 -12.20
C ILE A 53 -3.40 3.99 -12.36
N TYR A 54 -3.01 2.94 -13.06
CA TYR A 54 -3.87 1.78 -13.27
C TYR A 54 -4.15 1.06 -11.94
N ASN A 55 -3.18 1.06 -11.03
CA ASN A 55 -3.35 0.55 -9.67
C ASN A 55 -4.56 1.22 -9.00
N ILE A 56 -4.64 2.55 -9.08
CA ILE A 56 -5.74 3.30 -8.47
C ILE A 56 -7.07 2.97 -9.14
N ILE A 57 -7.09 2.85 -10.46
CA ILE A 57 -8.30 2.51 -11.21
C ILE A 57 -8.83 1.15 -10.77
N ILE A 58 -7.95 0.16 -10.70
CA ILE A 58 -8.34 -1.20 -10.31
C ILE A 58 -8.79 -1.22 -8.84
N LEU A 59 -8.10 -0.49 -7.97
CA LEU A 59 -8.48 -0.42 -6.57
C LEU A 59 -9.88 0.17 -6.41
N LEU A 60 -10.21 1.22 -7.15
CA LEU A 60 -11.55 1.80 -7.13
C LEU A 60 -12.61 0.82 -7.61
N GLU A 61 -12.30 0.03 -8.64
CA GLU A 61 -13.21 -1.02 -9.11
C GLU A 61 -13.46 -2.08 -8.03
N ILE A 62 -12.40 -2.48 -7.32
CA ILE A 62 -12.51 -3.48 -6.26
C ILE A 62 -13.45 -3.02 -5.15
N VAL A 63 -13.34 -1.75 -4.76
CA VAL A 63 -14.18 -1.20 -3.69
C VAL A 63 -15.51 -0.65 -4.20
N GLY A 64 -15.75 -0.68 -5.51
CA GLY A 64 -17.03 -0.32 -6.09
C GLY A 64 -17.27 1.17 -6.25
N LYS A 65 -16.20 1.96 -6.36
CA LYS A 65 -16.31 3.40 -6.53
C LYS A 65 -15.99 3.81 -7.96
N PRO A 66 -16.58 4.94 -8.43
CA PRO A 66 -16.37 5.38 -9.81
C PRO A 66 -14.91 5.77 -10.08
N VAL A 67 -14.46 5.54 -11.31
CA VAL A 67 -13.09 5.86 -11.72
C VAL A 67 -12.81 7.36 -11.60
N TRP A 68 -13.82 8.22 -11.76
CA TRP A 68 -13.63 9.66 -11.67
C TRP A 68 -13.13 10.11 -10.28
N TRP A 69 -13.22 9.25 -9.28
CA TRP A 69 -12.64 9.53 -7.96
C TRP A 69 -11.13 9.79 -8.01
N ILE A 70 -10.46 9.40 -9.09
CA ILE A 70 -9.06 9.75 -9.30
C ILE A 70 -8.87 11.27 -9.21
N ILE A 71 -9.83 12.04 -9.73
CA ILE A 71 -9.77 13.50 -9.66
C ILE A 71 -9.75 13.98 -8.21
N LEU A 72 -10.52 13.34 -7.34
CA LEU A 72 -10.52 13.65 -5.91
C LEU A 72 -9.17 13.34 -5.27
N MET A 73 -8.48 12.34 -5.76
CA MET A 73 -7.18 11.94 -5.22
C MET A 73 -6.05 12.90 -5.61
N ILE A 74 -6.27 13.75 -6.61
CA ILE A 74 -5.29 14.76 -7.02
C ILE A 74 -5.34 15.97 -6.08
N ILE A 75 -6.49 16.24 -5.46
CA ILE A 75 -6.67 17.36 -4.54
C ILE A 75 -6.03 17.02 -3.19
N PRO A 76 -5.04 17.81 -2.69
CA PRO A 76 -4.23 17.40 -1.54
C PRO A 76 -4.99 17.00 -0.27
N PHE A 77 -5.92 17.84 0.20
CA PHE A 77 -6.64 17.54 1.43
C PHE A 77 -7.70 16.47 1.22
N VAL A 78 -8.38 16.51 0.09
CA VAL A 78 -9.38 15.51 -0.27
C VAL A 78 -8.72 14.15 -0.45
N ASN A 79 -7.53 14.11 -1.04
CA ASN A 79 -6.75 12.87 -1.20
C ASN A 79 -6.60 12.14 0.14
N PHE A 80 -6.23 12.86 1.19
CA PHE A 80 -6.03 12.25 2.51
C PHE A 80 -7.31 11.55 2.99
N PHE A 81 -8.44 12.22 2.93
CA PHE A 81 -9.71 11.64 3.38
C PHE A 81 -10.19 10.51 2.49
N ILE A 82 -10.00 10.66 1.17
CA ILE A 82 -10.38 9.62 0.22
C ILE A 82 -9.51 8.37 0.43
N ALA A 83 -8.22 8.53 0.68
CA ALA A 83 -7.33 7.41 0.94
C ALA A 83 -7.75 6.63 2.18
N LEU A 84 -8.14 7.33 3.24
CA LEU A 84 -8.65 6.68 4.45
C LEU A 84 -9.94 5.91 4.17
N TYR A 85 -10.84 6.53 3.44
CA TYR A 85 -12.12 5.91 3.11
C TYR A 85 -11.96 4.68 2.21
N VAL A 86 -11.12 4.79 1.19
CA VAL A 86 -10.86 3.66 0.28
C VAL A 86 -10.19 2.50 1.04
N SER A 87 -9.29 2.81 1.96
CA SER A 87 -8.67 1.76 2.79
C SER A 87 -9.72 1.03 3.63
N HIS A 88 -10.67 1.77 4.19
CA HIS A 88 -11.77 1.17 4.94
C HIS A 88 -12.66 0.30 4.04
N LEU A 89 -12.97 0.79 2.85
CA LEU A 89 -13.76 0.03 1.89
C LEU A 89 -13.02 -1.23 1.45
N LEU A 90 -11.71 -1.15 1.27
CA LEU A 90 -10.90 -2.32 0.92
C LEU A 90 -10.97 -3.37 2.04
N SER A 91 -10.84 -2.94 3.28
CA SER A 91 -10.97 -3.83 4.44
C SER A 91 -12.34 -4.53 4.41
N LYS A 92 -13.41 -3.76 4.24
CA LYS A 92 -14.77 -4.30 4.22
C LYS A 92 -15.00 -5.23 3.02
N SER A 93 -14.38 -4.93 1.87
CA SER A 93 -14.50 -5.77 0.68
C SER A 93 -13.96 -7.18 0.92
N PHE A 94 -13.00 -7.31 1.83
CA PHE A 94 -12.41 -8.60 2.20
C PHE A 94 -12.97 -9.15 3.51
N GLY A 95 -14.12 -8.63 3.94
CA GLY A 95 -14.81 -9.15 5.11
C GLY A 95 -14.16 -8.80 6.44
N LYS A 96 -13.32 -7.77 6.46
CA LYS A 96 -12.65 -7.31 7.68
C LYS A 96 -13.30 -6.03 8.21
N ASP A 97 -12.86 -5.59 9.37
CA ASP A 97 -13.45 -4.46 10.08
C ASP A 97 -12.46 -3.30 10.23
N ILE A 98 -12.78 -2.39 11.16
CA ILE A 98 -11.98 -1.19 11.38
C ILE A 98 -10.54 -1.50 11.83
N VAL A 99 -10.33 -2.63 12.50
CA VAL A 99 -8.98 -3.02 12.93
C VAL A 99 -8.08 -3.23 11.72
N MET A 100 -8.58 -3.94 10.70
CA MET A 100 -7.81 -4.12 9.47
C MET A 100 -7.60 -2.78 8.75
N THR A 101 -8.59 -1.89 8.77
CA THR A 101 -8.45 -0.55 8.20
C THR A 101 -7.30 0.20 8.85
N ILE A 102 -7.21 0.15 10.17
CA ILE A 102 -6.13 0.80 10.91
C ILE A 102 -4.78 0.21 10.52
N LEU A 103 -4.71 -1.11 10.37
CA LEU A 103 -3.47 -1.76 9.94
C LEU A 103 -3.06 -1.35 8.53
N LEU A 104 -4.02 -1.24 7.61
CA LEU A 104 -3.72 -0.83 6.23
C LEU A 104 -3.20 0.60 6.17
N ILE A 105 -3.71 1.48 7.01
CA ILE A 105 -3.34 2.90 7.00
C ILE A 105 -2.03 3.13 7.73
N PHE A 106 -1.88 2.61 8.94
CA PHE A 106 -0.74 2.93 9.81
C PHE A 106 0.38 1.91 9.71
N LEU A 107 0.07 0.66 9.40
CA LEU A 107 1.07 -0.40 9.27
C LEU A 107 0.83 -1.18 7.96
N PRO A 108 0.99 -0.51 6.79
CA PRO A 108 0.71 -1.17 5.52
C PRO A 108 1.58 -2.40 5.28
N PHE A 109 2.82 -2.41 5.76
CA PHE A 109 3.69 -3.57 5.60
C PHE A 109 3.23 -4.78 6.45
N VAL A 110 2.26 -4.59 7.33
CA VAL A 110 1.61 -5.67 8.09
C VAL A 110 0.21 -5.92 7.55
N GLY A 111 -0.58 -4.86 7.34
CA GLY A 111 -1.96 -4.96 6.91
C GLY A 111 -2.13 -5.58 5.54
N TYR A 112 -1.38 -5.11 4.55
CA TYR A 112 -1.49 -5.64 3.19
C TYR A 112 -1.09 -7.10 3.10
N PRO A 113 0.03 -7.56 3.69
CA PRO A 113 0.33 -9.00 3.71
C PRO A 113 -0.71 -9.84 4.43
N MET A 114 -1.26 -9.36 5.54
CA MET A 114 -2.31 -10.10 6.24
C MET A 114 -3.55 -10.28 5.36
N LEU A 115 -3.92 -9.23 4.64
CA LEU A 115 -5.06 -9.29 3.73
C LEU A 115 -4.77 -10.18 2.52
N ALA A 116 -3.53 -10.13 2.02
CA ALA A 116 -3.13 -10.84 0.82
C ALA A 116 -2.94 -12.33 1.07
N PHE A 117 -2.22 -12.69 2.13
CA PHE A 117 -1.80 -14.07 2.37
C PHE A 117 -2.56 -14.76 3.49
N GLY A 118 -3.44 -14.03 4.18
CA GLY A 118 -4.33 -14.62 5.16
C GLY A 118 -5.51 -15.31 4.48
N ASP A 119 -6.47 -15.72 5.31
CA ASP A 119 -7.66 -16.41 4.83
C ASP A 119 -8.79 -15.46 4.41
N ALA A 120 -8.53 -14.16 4.34
CA ALA A 120 -9.51 -13.20 3.85
C ALA A 120 -9.83 -13.46 2.38
N THR A 121 -11.11 -13.40 2.03
CA THR A 121 -11.59 -13.58 0.66
C THR A 121 -12.36 -12.35 0.21
N TYR A 122 -12.29 -12.06 -1.08
CA TYR A 122 -13.00 -10.92 -1.63
C TYR A 122 -14.50 -11.23 -1.71
N GLY A 123 -15.29 -10.43 -1.01
CA GLY A 123 -16.74 -10.59 -0.99
C GLY A 123 -17.51 -9.63 -1.89
N GLY A 124 -16.81 -8.91 -2.75
CA GLY A 124 -17.40 -7.88 -3.58
C GLY A 124 -17.34 -6.51 -2.93
N PRO A 125 -17.73 -5.44 -3.67
CA PRO A 125 -17.74 -4.10 -3.10
C PRO A 125 -18.67 -4.03 -1.89
N PRO A 126 -18.32 -3.21 -0.87
CA PRO A 126 -19.20 -3.05 0.28
C PRO A 126 -20.54 -2.41 -0.13
N LYS A 127 -21.59 -2.80 0.56
CA LYS A 127 -22.94 -2.39 0.22
C LYS A 127 -23.40 -1.10 0.91
N ASP A 128 -22.54 -0.33 1.42
CA ASP A 128 -23.00 0.92 2.03
C ASP A 128 -22.61 2.09 1.24
#